data_2f7be6715811207e75c1ac09b9c11a44
#
_entry.id   2f7be6715811207e75c1ac09b9c11a44
#
_cell.length_a   1.000
_cell.length_b   1.000
_cell.length_c   1.000
_cell.angle_alpha   90.00
_cell.angle_beta   90.00
_cell.angle_gamma   90.00
#
_symmetry.space_group_name_H-M   'P 1'
#
loop_
_entity.id
_entity.type
_entity.pdbx_description
1 polymer ?
#
loop_
_entity_poly.entity_id
_entity_poly.type
_entity_poly.pdbx_seq_one_letter_code
_entity_poly.pdbx_strand_id
1 'polypeptide(L)'
;KALPRAFMRWSMHTIRRSLPHLSPADPMFDLTQIGKAFLILFAVIDIVGGIPLILQVRQKAGKIYPARATMVSLAIMITFLYLGETILKVVGIDVRSFAVAGSFVLFFIALEMTLGVRLFKEDLSAPGLTDVKDDNKVYSVVPLAFPVIAGAGTITTILSLRAEFDRPNILAAIVLNMIPVVLVLLLTTRIERLLGRVGLIVIKKAFGIILLAISVKLFTGNITYLFPQQP
;
A
#
# COMPACT_ATOMS: atom_id res chain seq x y z
N LYS A 1 -0.55 30.07 58.78
CA LYS A 1 -1.61 30.48 57.81
C LYS A 1 -1.86 29.31 56.89
N ALA A 2 -2.98 28.61 57.06
CA ALA A 2 -3.36 27.45 56.30
C ALA A 2 -3.81 27.88 54.89
N LEU A 3 -3.29 27.24 53.85
CA LEU A 3 -3.71 27.45 52.44
C LEU A 3 -5.15 27.03 52.25
N PRO A 4 -5.95 27.78 51.45
CA PRO A 4 -7.39 27.48 51.24
C PRO A 4 -7.55 26.11 50.55
N ARG A 5 -8.46 25.29 51.07
CA ARG A 5 -8.79 23.94 50.53
C ARG A 5 -9.17 23.96 49.04
N ALA A 6 -9.64 25.10 48.52
CA ALA A 6 -9.93 25.28 47.07
C ALA A 6 -8.68 25.22 46.19
N PHE A 7 -7.54 25.72 46.67
CA PHE A 7 -6.28 25.70 45.91
C PHE A 7 -5.69 24.27 45.74
N MET A 8 -5.86 23.45 46.78
CA MET A 8 -5.44 22.05 46.73
C MET A 8 -6.27 21.21 45.74
N ARG A 9 -7.56 21.54 45.59
CA ARG A 9 -8.48 20.84 44.68
C ARG A 9 -8.22 21.21 43.21
N TRP A 10 -7.80 22.44 42.94
CA TRP A 10 -7.46 22.92 41.59
C TRP A 10 -6.11 22.34 41.12
N SER A 11 -5.13 22.28 42.03
CA SER A 11 -3.80 21.69 41.75
C SER A 11 -3.88 20.20 41.42
N MET A 12 -4.72 19.40 42.08
CA MET A 12 -4.88 17.98 41.78
C MET A 12 -5.56 17.72 40.41
N HIS A 13 -6.47 18.63 39.98
CA HIS A 13 -7.08 18.48 38.66
C HIS A 13 -6.13 18.82 37.50
N THR A 14 -5.21 19.75 37.71
CA THR A 14 -4.23 20.16 36.70
C THR A 14 -3.10 19.14 36.59
N ILE A 15 -2.65 18.57 37.72
CA ILE A 15 -1.60 17.54 37.74
C ILE A 15 -2.11 16.23 37.09
N ARG A 16 -3.40 15.93 37.19
CA ARG A 16 -3.97 14.72 36.56
C ARG A 16 -4.04 14.82 35.03
N ARG A 17 -3.97 16.04 34.46
CA ARG A 17 -3.95 16.26 33.00
C ARG A 17 -2.54 16.25 32.41
N SER A 18 -1.51 16.38 33.22
CA SER A 18 -0.12 16.45 32.78
C SER A 18 0.70 15.17 33.01
N LEU A 19 0.11 14.14 33.61
CA LEU A 19 0.76 12.83 33.59
C LEU A 19 0.58 12.28 32.17
N PRO A 20 1.67 12.04 31.42
CA PRO A 20 1.57 11.23 30.23
C PRO A 20 0.91 9.93 30.68
N HIS A 21 -0.20 9.54 30.07
CA HIS A 21 -0.76 8.21 30.20
C HIS A 21 0.40 7.24 29.97
N LEU A 22 0.95 6.68 31.04
CA LEU A 22 1.68 5.43 30.99
C LEU A 22 0.59 4.38 30.68
N SER A 23 0.18 4.35 29.42
CA SER A 23 -0.56 3.25 28.86
C SER A 23 0.28 1.98 29.11
N PRO A 24 -0.27 0.88 29.63
CA PRO A 24 0.43 -0.40 29.64
C PRO A 24 0.92 -0.59 28.22
N ALA A 25 2.23 -0.85 28.06
CA ALA A 25 2.96 -0.87 26.78
C ALA A 25 2.04 -1.23 25.62
N ASP A 26 1.74 -0.25 24.76
CA ASP A 26 0.88 -0.49 23.60
C ASP A 26 1.45 -1.71 22.88
N PRO A 27 0.64 -2.75 22.63
CA PRO A 27 1.16 -3.97 22.05
C PRO A 27 1.88 -3.58 20.75
N MET A 28 3.13 -4.03 20.59
CA MET A 28 3.98 -3.71 19.43
C MET A 28 3.27 -3.98 18.09
N PHE A 29 2.19 -4.75 18.14
CA PHE A 29 1.28 -5.07 17.04
C PHE A 29 -0.16 -4.68 17.39
N ASP A 30 -0.69 -3.70 16.67
CA ASP A 30 -2.09 -3.31 16.70
C ASP A 30 -2.85 -4.00 15.55
N LEU A 31 -3.70 -4.96 15.90
CA LEU A 31 -4.52 -5.70 14.92
C LEU A 31 -5.41 -4.79 14.08
N THR A 32 -5.85 -3.66 14.63
CA THR A 32 -6.67 -2.69 13.91
C THR A 32 -5.86 -1.98 12.83
N GLN A 33 -4.63 -1.55 13.17
CA GLN A 33 -3.72 -0.93 12.20
C GLN A 33 -3.30 -1.95 11.14
N ILE A 34 -2.95 -3.19 11.54
CA ILE A 34 -2.57 -4.27 10.63
C ILE A 34 -3.72 -4.55 9.66
N GLY A 35 -4.95 -4.71 10.16
CA GLY A 35 -6.12 -4.99 9.33
C GLY A 35 -6.42 -3.88 8.32
N LYS A 36 -6.35 -2.61 8.75
CA LYS A 36 -6.54 -1.46 7.86
C LYS A 36 -5.44 -1.40 6.79
N ALA A 37 -4.17 -1.48 7.20
CA ALA A 37 -3.04 -1.48 6.28
C ALA A 37 -3.10 -2.66 5.30
N PHE A 38 -3.49 -3.85 5.77
CA PHE A 38 -3.69 -5.03 4.92
C PHE A 38 -4.73 -4.77 3.84
N LEU A 39 -5.92 -4.27 4.20
CA LEU A 39 -7.00 -4.02 3.25
C LEU A 39 -6.63 -2.95 2.22
N ILE A 40 -5.97 -1.87 2.66
CA ILE A 40 -5.50 -0.81 1.77
C ILE A 40 -4.48 -1.36 0.78
N LEU A 41 -3.45 -2.06 1.27
CA LEU A 41 -2.41 -2.65 0.41
C LEU A 41 -2.99 -3.72 -0.51
N PHE A 42 -3.90 -4.57 -0.03
CA PHE A 42 -4.57 -5.58 -0.84
C PHE A 42 -5.31 -4.97 -2.02
N ALA A 43 -6.04 -3.88 -1.78
CA ALA A 43 -6.76 -3.16 -2.82
C ALA A 43 -5.80 -2.51 -3.84
N VAL A 44 -4.68 -1.92 -3.37
CA VAL A 44 -3.71 -1.23 -4.25
C VAL A 44 -2.86 -2.21 -5.05
N ILE A 45 -2.45 -3.33 -4.47
CA ILE A 45 -1.69 -4.38 -5.18
C ILE A 45 -2.55 -4.95 -6.31
N ASP A 46 -3.89 -5.02 -6.12
CA ASP A 46 -4.87 -5.46 -7.12
C ASP A 46 -4.43 -6.71 -7.89
N ILE A 47 -3.90 -7.69 -7.18
CA ILE A 47 -3.36 -8.89 -7.81
C ILE A 47 -4.41 -9.65 -8.65
N VAL A 48 -5.70 -9.51 -8.29
CA VAL A 48 -6.82 -10.14 -9.03
C VAL A 48 -7.06 -9.40 -10.35
N GLY A 49 -7.03 -8.06 -10.35
CA GLY A 49 -7.11 -7.26 -11.57
C GLY A 49 -5.88 -7.41 -12.47
N GLY A 50 -4.76 -7.81 -11.90
CA GLY A 50 -3.53 -8.15 -12.61
C GLY A 50 -3.55 -9.52 -13.32
N ILE A 51 -4.56 -10.37 -13.09
CA ILE A 51 -4.63 -11.72 -13.68
C ILE A 51 -4.43 -11.74 -15.21
N PRO A 52 -5.08 -10.87 -16.02
CA PRO A 52 -4.87 -10.86 -17.46
C PRO A 52 -3.41 -10.63 -17.85
N LEU A 53 -2.70 -9.79 -17.10
CA LEU A 53 -1.30 -9.50 -17.33
C LEU A 53 -0.41 -10.68 -16.94
N ILE A 54 -0.69 -11.31 -15.79
CA ILE A 54 -0.01 -12.52 -15.33
C ILE A 54 -0.11 -13.62 -16.38
N LEU A 55 -1.28 -13.78 -17.00
CA LEU A 55 -1.51 -14.74 -18.09
C LEU A 55 -0.68 -14.42 -19.33
N GLN A 56 -0.59 -13.14 -19.73
CA GLN A 56 0.27 -12.73 -20.84
C GLN A 56 1.75 -13.02 -20.57
N VAL A 57 2.24 -12.72 -19.38
CA VAL A 57 3.59 -13.06 -18.96
C VAL A 57 3.83 -14.58 -19.03
N ARG A 58 2.87 -15.36 -18.55
CA ARG A 58 2.93 -16.83 -18.59
C ARG A 58 2.97 -17.37 -20.02
N GLN A 59 2.18 -16.80 -20.93
CA GLN A 59 2.17 -17.18 -22.33
C GLN A 59 3.51 -16.89 -23.03
N LYS A 60 4.13 -15.74 -22.71
CA LYS A 60 5.41 -15.34 -23.29
C LYS A 60 6.60 -16.09 -22.67
N ALA A 61 6.64 -16.23 -21.36
CA ALA A 61 7.75 -16.82 -20.61
C ALA A 61 7.64 -18.35 -20.43
N GLY A 62 6.49 -18.96 -20.78
CA GLY A 62 6.22 -20.39 -20.61
C GLY A 62 5.95 -20.78 -19.16
N LYS A 63 6.79 -20.38 -18.20
CA LYS A 63 6.63 -20.69 -16.76
C LYS A 63 6.73 -19.42 -15.93
N ILE A 64 5.90 -19.33 -14.88
CA ILE A 64 5.96 -18.30 -13.84
C ILE A 64 6.63 -18.92 -12.61
N TYR A 65 7.40 -18.13 -11.89
CA TYR A 65 8.02 -18.50 -10.61
C TYR A 65 7.39 -17.67 -9.46
N PRO A 66 6.22 -18.08 -8.95
CA PRO A 66 5.45 -17.28 -7.98
C PRO A 66 6.25 -16.92 -6.73
N ALA A 67 6.95 -17.90 -6.14
CA ALA A 67 7.75 -17.67 -4.95
C ALA A 67 8.84 -16.62 -5.16
N ARG A 68 9.55 -16.66 -6.29
CA ARG A 68 10.60 -15.67 -6.61
C ARG A 68 10.02 -14.29 -6.83
N ALA A 69 8.94 -14.17 -7.62
CA ALA A 69 8.27 -12.89 -7.85
C ALA A 69 7.80 -12.28 -6.53
N THR A 70 7.17 -13.07 -5.67
CA THR A 70 6.70 -12.63 -4.35
C THR A 70 7.84 -12.22 -3.43
N MET A 71 8.95 -12.99 -3.39
CA MET A 71 10.11 -12.63 -2.56
C MET A 71 10.78 -11.34 -3.01
N VAL A 72 10.91 -11.14 -4.32
CA VAL A 72 11.47 -9.90 -4.88
C VAL A 72 10.55 -8.72 -4.57
N SER A 73 9.23 -8.87 -4.76
CA SER A 73 8.25 -7.84 -4.39
C SER A 73 8.31 -7.50 -2.91
N LEU A 74 8.35 -8.52 -2.05
CA LEU A 74 8.47 -8.34 -0.60
C LEU A 74 9.75 -7.56 -0.24
N ALA A 75 10.89 -7.92 -0.83
CA ALA A 75 12.15 -7.22 -0.60
C ALA A 75 12.06 -5.74 -1.01
N ILE A 76 11.47 -5.45 -2.19
CA ILE A 76 11.25 -4.08 -2.66
C ILE A 76 10.37 -3.31 -1.66
N MET A 77 9.22 -3.87 -1.26
CA MET A 77 8.29 -3.20 -0.34
C MET A 77 8.92 -2.94 1.03
N ILE A 78 9.66 -3.91 1.59
CA ILE A 78 10.37 -3.74 2.86
C ILE A 78 11.44 -2.66 2.74
N THR A 79 12.19 -2.65 1.64
CA THR A 79 13.20 -1.61 1.38
C THR A 79 12.57 -0.23 1.40
N PHE A 80 11.45 -0.03 0.68
CA PHE A 80 10.76 1.27 0.68
C PHE A 80 10.09 1.60 2.01
N LEU A 81 9.60 0.61 2.77
CA LEU A 81 9.07 0.84 4.12
C LEU A 81 10.12 1.46 5.05
N TYR A 82 11.37 1.00 5.00
CA TYR A 82 12.43 1.46 5.91
C TYR A 82 13.24 2.62 5.36
N LEU A 83 13.60 2.59 4.09
CA LEU A 83 14.45 3.60 3.45
C LEU A 83 13.66 4.73 2.79
N GLY A 84 12.38 4.54 2.50
CA GLY A 84 11.58 5.52 1.76
C GLY A 84 11.50 6.88 2.45
N GLU A 85 11.35 6.91 3.78
CA GLU A 85 11.34 8.17 4.54
C GLU A 85 12.70 8.89 4.48
N THR A 86 13.80 8.14 4.51
CA THR A 86 15.15 8.70 4.35
C THR A 86 15.32 9.32 2.97
N ILE A 87 14.84 8.62 1.93
CA ILE A 87 14.86 9.14 0.55
C ILE A 87 14.05 10.44 0.47
N LEU A 88 12.84 10.47 1.03
CA LEU A 88 12.00 11.67 1.05
C LEU A 88 12.69 12.83 1.76
N LYS A 89 13.32 12.59 2.92
CA LYS A 89 14.05 13.62 3.68
C LYS A 89 15.23 14.19 2.89
N VAL A 90 15.96 13.36 2.16
CA VAL A 90 17.07 13.82 1.31
C VAL A 90 16.57 14.76 0.22
N VAL A 91 15.38 14.51 -0.32
CA VAL A 91 14.72 15.37 -1.33
C VAL A 91 14.04 16.59 -0.70
N GLY A 92 13.93 16.65 0.64
CA GLY A 92 13.27 17.74 1.36
C GLY A 92 11.75 17.61 1.41
N ILE A 93 11.21 16.41 1.21
CA ILE A 93 9.77 16.13 1.22
C ILE A 93 9.41 15.44 2.53
N ASP A 94 8.39 15.92 3.23
CA ASP A 94 7.85 15.24 4.41
C ASP A 94 6.86 14.13 4.01
N VAL A 95 6.66 13.16 4.92
CA VAL A 95 5.81 11.98 4.68
C VAL A 95 4.35 12.37 4.43
N ARG A 96 3.85 13.44 5.05
CA ARG A 96 2.44 13.87 4.91
C ARG A 96 2.20 14.55 3.56
N SER A 97 3.10 15.41 3.13
CA SER A 97 3.08 15.99 1.77
C SER A 97 3.13 14.88 0.72
N PHE A 98 3.97 13.86 0.95
CA PHE A 98 4.04 12.71 0.08
C PHE A 98 2.73 11.89 0.11
N ALA A 99 2.08 11.74 1.28
CA ALA A 99 0.78 11.06 1.40
C ALA A 99 -0.33 11.78 0.62
N VAL A 100 -0.34 13.12 0.63
CA VAL A 100 -1.26 13.91 -0.19
C VAL A 100 -1.01 13.66 -1.68
N ALA A 101 0.24 13.76 -2.13
CA ALA A 101 0.59 13.43 -3.53
C ALA A 101 0.21 11.99 -3.89
N GLY A 102 0.49 11.04 -3.00
CA GLY A 102 0.14 9.63 -3.16
C GLY A 102 -1.36 9.38 -3.24
N SER A 103 -2.18 10.17 -2.53
CA SER A 103 -3.62 10.06 -2.62
C SER A 103 -4.15 10.38 -4.01
N PHE A 104 -3.54 11.33 -4.74
CA PHE A 104 -3.87 11.58 -6.15
C PHE A 104 -3.52 10.39 -7.05
N VAL A 105 -2.35 9.78 -6.84
CA VAL A 105 -1.96 8.56 -7.60
C VAL A 105 -2.99 7.46 -7.38
N LEU A 106 -3.38 7.20 -6.13
CA LEU A 106 -4.41 6.22 -5.79
C LEU A 106 -5.77 6.57 -6.41
N PHE A 107 -6.13 7.86 -6.41
CA PHE A 107 -7.35 8.35 -7.02
C PHE A 107 -7.40 8.04 -8.52
N PHE A 108 -6.32 8.32 -9.26
CA PHE A 108 -6.25 8.03 -10.68
C PHE A 108 -6.27 6.52 -10.97
N ILE A 109 -5.58 5.71 -10.18
CA ILE A 109 -5.64 4.24 -10.28
C ILE A 109 -7.08 3.76 -10.04
N ALA A 110 -7.74 4.28 -9.02
CA ALA A 110 -9.12 3.94 -8.69
C ALA A 110 -10.10 4.33 -9.80
N LEU A 111 -9.92 5.51 -10.41
CA LEU A 111 -10.70 5.94 -11.59
C LEU A 111 -10.47 4.99 -12.76
N GLU A 112 -9.23 4.64 -13.07
CA GLU A 112 -8.90 3.69 -14.14
C GLU A 112 -9.63 2.36 -13.92
N MET A 113 -9.59 1.82 -12.69
CA MET A 113 -10.26 0.56 -12.35
C MET A 113 -11.78 0.66 -12.47
N THR A 114 -12.38 1.77 -12.03
CA THR A 114 -13.84 1.95 -11.98
C THR A 114 -14.40 2.28 -13.34
N LEU A 115 -13.80 3.20 -14.07
CA LEU A 115 -14.26 3.63 -15.40
C LEU A 115 -13.88 2.62 -16.50
N GLY A 116 -12.83 1.83 -16.28
CA GLY A 116 -12.30 0.90 -17.27
C GLY A 116 -11.51 1.58 -18.39
N VAL A 117 -11.14 2.85 -18.19
CA VAL A 117 -10.30 3.62 -19.13
C VAL A 117 -8.87 3.51 -18.66
N ARG A 118 -7.95 3.14 -19.54
CA ARG A 118 -6.52 3.10 -19.21
C ARG A 118 -5.95 4.52 -19.23
N LEU A 119 -5.71 5.09 -18.06
CA LEU A 119 -5.08 6.40 -17.88
C LEU A 119 -3.55 6.29 -17.97
N PHE A 120 -3.01 5.20 -17.45
CA PHE A 120 -1.59 4.91 -17.50
C PHE A 120 -1.35 3.76 -18.50
N LYS A 121 -0.65 4.06 -19.60
CA LYS A 121 -0.14 3.00 -20.49
C LYS A 121 1.09 2.39 -19.79
N GLU A 122 0.91 1.27 -19.15
CA GLU A 122 2.06 0.40 -18.85
C GLU A 122 2.50 -0.23 -20.18
N ASP A 123 3.44 0.40 -20.86
CA ASP A 123 4.10 -0.18 -22.02
C ASP A 123 4.97 -1.34 -21.55
N LEU A 124 4.35 -2.52 -21.43
CA LEU A 124 5.08 -3.80 -21.27
C LEU A 124 5.93 -4.15 -22.50
N SER A 125 5.88 -3.26 -23.50
CA SER A 125 6.70 -3.29 -24.71
C SER A 125 7.95 -2.45 -24.57
N ALA A 126 8.37 -2.06 -23.33
CA ALA A 126 9.61 -1.30 -23.14
C ALA A 126 10.77 -2.03 -23.83
N PRO A 127 11.54 -1.33 -24.71
CA PRO A 127 12.71 -1.92 -25.37
C PRO A 127 13.72 -2.31 -24.28
N GLY A 128 14.01 -3.55 -24.13
CA GLY A 128 14.84 -4.11 -23.05
C GLY A 128 14.16 -5.25 -22.30
N LEU A 129 12.83 -5.34 -22.33
CA LEU A 129 12.10 -6.52 -21.84
C LEU A 129 11.90 -7.57 -22.94
N THR A 130 12.15 -7.23 -24.22
CA THR A 130 11.95 -8.10 -25.38
C THR A 130 13.22 -8.83 -25.84
N ASP A 131 14.43 -8.37 -25.48
CA ASP A 131 15.67 -8.86 -26.03
C ASP A 131 16.48 -9.84 -25.14
N VAL A 132 15.97 -10.15 -23.93
CA VAL A 132 16.66 -11.14 -23.07
C VAL A 132 16.28 -12.55 -23.51
N LYS A 133 16.92 -13.05 -24.55
CA LYS A 133 16.69 -14.40 -25.12
C LYS A 133 17.16 -15.55 -24.22
N ASP A 134 17.94 -15.30 -23.16
CA ASP A 134 18.67 -16.38 -22.49
C ASP A 134 18.26 -16.73 -21.05
N ASP A 135 17.34 -16.03 -20.41
CA ASP A 135 16.93 -16.43 -19.06
C ASP A 135 15.42 -16.31 -18.83
N ASN A 136 14.67 -17.34 -19.25
CA ASN A 136 13.22 -17.50 -19.00
C ASN A 136 12.82 -17.22 -17.53
N LYS A 137 13.78 -17.30 -16.59
CA LYS A 137 13.57 -17.07 -15.16
C LYS A 137 13.45 -15.59 -14.81
N VAL A 138 14.30 -14.75 -15.42
CA VAL A 138 14.27 -13.29 -15.21
C VAL A 138 13.01 -12.70 -15.83
N TYR A 139 12.65 -13.16 -17.02
CA TYR A 139 11.48 -12.70 -17.76
C TYR A 139 10.14 -12.90 -17.03
N SER A 140 10.03 -13.92 -16.18
CA SER A 140 8.81 -14.18 -15.43
C SER A 140 8.78 -13.50 -14.06
N VAL A 141 9.93 -13.11 -13.52
CA VAL A 141 10.02 -12.52 -12.17
C VAL A 141 9.93 -11.00 -12.24
N VAL A 142 10.69 -10.37 -13.14
CA VAL A 142 10.77 -8.90 -13.18
C VAL A 142 9.44 -8.23 -13.45
N PRO A 143 8.66 -8.56 -14.51
CA PRO A 143 7.41 -7.84 -14.73
C PRO A 143 6.33 -8.17 -13.70
N LEU A 144 6.43 -9.30 -13.00
CA LEU A 144 5.47 -9.63 -11.93
C LEU A 144 5.85 -8.97 -10.61
N ALA A 145 7.12 -8.98 -10.24
CA ALA A 145 7.57 -8.36 -8.99
C ALA A 145 7.50 -6.83 -9.06
N PHE A 146 7.96 -6.25 -10.16
CA PHE A 146 7.88 -4.83 -10.47
C PHE A 146 7.61 -4.68 -11.98
N PRO A 147 6.61 -3.93 -12.42
CA PRO A 147 5.76 -3.02 -11.62
C PRO A 147 4.47 -3.62 -11.04
N VAL A 148 4.12 -4.89 -11.30
CA VAL A 148 2.77 -5.43 -11.01
C VAL A 148 2.47 -5.49 -9.51
N ILE A 149 3.31 -6.16 -8.72
CA ILE A 149 3.05 -6.35 -7.28
C ILE A 149 3.61 -5.15 -6.48
N ALA A 150 4.89 -4.86 -6.62
CA ALA A 150 5.55 -3.74 -5.95
C ALA A 150 5.66 -2.52 -6.88
N GLY A 151 4.56 -2.11 -7.49
CA GLY A 151 4.51 -0.98 -8.41
C GLY A 151 4.53 0.37 -7.70
N ALA A 152 4.54 1.44 -8.50
CA ALA A 152 4.57 2.82 -7.98
C ALA A 152 3.41 3.09 -7.02
N GLY A 153 2.19 2.61 -7.32
CA GLY A 153 1.03 2.72 -6.43
C GLY A 153 1.25 2.05 -5.07
N THR A 154 1.78 0.83 -5.07
CA THR A 154 2.08 0.09 -3.83
C THR A 154 3.15 0.80 -3.00
N ILE A 155 4.24 1.25 -3.63
CA ILE A 155 5.32 1.97 -2.97
C ILE A 155 4.81 3.29 -2.38
N THR A 156 4.08 4.07 -3.17
CA THR A 156 3.45 5.33 -2.72
C THR A 156 2.52 5.08 -1.53
N THR A 157 1.72 4.02 -1.58
CA THR A 157 0.82 3.65 -0.49
C THR A 157 1.58 3.29 0.78
N ILE A 158 2.64 2.47 0.69
CA ILE A 158 3.47 2.11 1.84
C ILE A 158 4.03 3.36 2.51
N LEU A 159 4.55 4.31 1.73
CA LEU A 159 5.08 5.56 2.25
C LEU A 159 3.99 6.45 2.85
N SER A 160 2.81 6.49 2.23
CA SER A 160 1.65 7.25 2.74
C SER A 160 1.11 6.67 4.05
N LEU A 161 1.06 5.35 4.17
CA LEU A 161 0.63 4.67 5.40
C LEU A 161 1.54 4.98 6.60
N ARG A 162 2.81 5.34 6.35
CA ARG A 162 3.75 5.80 7.38
C ARG A 162 3.32 7.09 8.09
N ALA A 163 2.43 7.87 7.48
CA ALA A 163 1.86 9.06 8.11
C ALA A 163 0.80 8.72 9.19
N GLU A 164 0.19 7.52 9.10
CA GLU A 164 -0.94 7.12 9.94
C GLU A 164 -0.67 5.89 10.81
N PHE A 165 0.23 5.00 10.39
CA PHE A 165 0.46 3.68 11.03
C PHE A 165 1.91 3.45 11.38
N ASP A 166 2.13 2.64 12.41
CA ASP A 166 3.46 2.23 12.87
C ASP A 166 4.12 1.23 11.91
N ARG A 167 5.44 1.33 11.78
CA ARG A 167 6.24 0.46 10.90
C ARG A 167 6.00 -1.03 11.10
N PRO A 168 5.99 -1.59 12.33
CA PRO A 168 5.78 -3.02 12.52
C PRO A 168 4.40 -3.48 12.04
N ASN A 169 3.37 -2.64 12.17
CA ASN A 169 2.02 -2.95 11.70
C ASN A 169 1.93 -2.94 10.17
N ILE A 170 2.59 -1.99 9.51
CA ILE A 170 2.69 -1.95 8.04
C ILE A 170 3.49 -3.17 7.55
N LEU A 171 4.61 -3.52 8.20
CA LEU A 171 5.41 -4.69 7.85
C LEU A 171 4.59 -5.98 7.94
N ALA A 172 3.86 -6.16 9.03
CA ALA A 172 2.96 -7.30 9.20
C ALA A 172 1.91 -7.35 8.08
N ALA A 173 1.31 -6.21 7.73
CA ALA A 173 0.34 -6.10 6.64
C ALA A 173 0.96 -6.45 5.27
N ILE A 174 2.18 -6.00 4.98
CA ILE A 174 2.92 -6.36 3.76
C ILE A 174 3.13 -7.88 3.69
N VAL A 175 3.64 -8.49 4.76
CA VAL A 175 3.88 -9.93 4.80
C VAL A 175 2.59 -10.72 4.63
N LEU A 176 1.51 -10.31 5.31
CA LEU A 176 0.20 -10.94 5.17
C LEU A 176 -0.36 -10.82 3.74
N ASN A 177 -0.11 -9.71 3.04
CA ASN A 177 -0.53 -9.53 1.64
C ASN A 177 0.21 -10.48 0.68
N MET A 178 1.38 -10.99 1.04
CA MET A 178 2.07 -11.96 0.20
C MET A 178 1.33 -13.29 0.10
N ILE A 179 0.49 -13.63 1.08
CA ILE A 179 -0.33 -14.86 1.05
C ILE A 179 -1.32 -14.84 -0.13
N PRO A 180 -2.26 -13.89 -0.25
CA PRO A 180 -3.15 -13.82 -1.39
C PRO A 180 -2.39 -13.62 -2.71
N VAL A 181 -1.28 -12.88 -2.71
CA VAL A 181 -0.44 -12.71 -3.91
C VAL A 181 0.07 -14.05 -4.42
N VAL A 182 0.68 -14.87 -3.56
CA VAL A 182 1.16 -16.20 -3.94
C VAL A 182 0.00 -17.08 -4.40
N LEU A 183 -1.12 -17.08 -3.67
CA LEU A 183 -2.29 -17.89 -4.01
C LEU A 183 -2.84 -17.51 -5.39
N VAL A 184 -2.96 -16.23 -5.69
CA VAL A 184 -3.44 -15.78 -7.01
C VAL A 184 -2.44 -16.15 -8.11
N LEU A 185 -1.14 -15.96 -7.90
CA LEU A 185 -0.12 -16.35 -8.88
C LEU A 185 -0.14 -17.86 -9.17
N LEU A 186 -0.35 -18.69 -8.14
CA LEU A 186 -0.45 -20.15 -8.31
C LEU A 186 -1.75 -20.57 -8.98
N LEU A 187 -2.85 -19.93 -8.61
CA LEU A 187 -4.20 -20.29 -9.02
C LEU A 187 -4.75 -19.45 -10.19
N THR A 188 -3.94 -18.60 -10.80
CA THR A 188 -4.35 -17.64 -11.85
C THR A 188 -5.27 -18.28 -12.89
N THR A 189 -4.88 -19.42 -13.46
CA THR A 189 -5.66 -20.10 -14.50
C THR A 189 -6.99 -20.67 -13.96
N ARG A 190 -7.03 -21.09 -12.69
CA ARG A 190 -8.26 -21.59 -12.06
C ARG A 190 -9.20 -20.45 -11.76
N ILE A 191 -8.68 -19.34 -11.25
CA ILE A 191 -9.44 -18.12 -10.92
C ILE A 191 -10.03 -17.52 -12.19
N GLU A 192 -9.25 -17.40 -13.29
CA GLU A 192 -9.75 -16.94 -14.58
C GLU A 192 -10.88 -17.82 -15.10
N ARG A 193 -10.71 -19.14 -15.01
CA ARG A 193 -11.76 -20.10 -15.47
C ARG A 193 -13.03 -20.00 -14.64
N LEU A 194 -12.89 -19.78 -13.31
CA LEU A 194 -14.03 -19.70 -12.39
C LEU A 194 -14.80 -18.40 -12.53
N LEU A 195 -14.08 -17.27 -12.56
CA LEU A 195 -14.71 -15.94 -12.60
C LEU A 195 -15.07 -15.49 -14.01
N GLY A 196 -14.34 -15.98 -15.01
CA GLY A 196 -14.46 -15.53 -16.38
C GLY A 196 -14.05 -14.04 -16.53
N ARG A 197 -14.10 -13.52 -17.75
CA ARG A 197 -13.75 -12.13 -18.03
C ARG A 197 -14.68 -11.13 -17.33
N VAL A 198 -15.97 -11.43 -17.29
CA VAL A 198 -16.97 -10.55 -16.68
C VAL A 198 -16.78 -10.48 -15.17
N GLY A 199 -16.56 -11.61 -14.49
CA GLY A 199 -16.32 -11.66 -13.06
C GLY A 199 -15.06 -10.87 -12.64
N LEU A 200 -13.97 -11.00 -13.40
CA LEU A 200 -12.75 -10.22 -13.17
C LEU A 200 -12.98 -8.71 -13.32
N ILE A 201 -13.77 -8.28 -14.30
CA ILE A 201 -14.12 -6.86 -14.49
C ILE A 201 -14.96 -6.34 -13.32
N VAL A 202 -15.93 -7.12 -12.85
CA VAL A 202 -16.79 -6.72 -11.72
C VAL A 202 -15.96 -6.56 -10.45
N ILE A 203 -15.11 -7.54 -10.14
CA ILE A 203 -14.22 -7.48 -8.97
C ILE A 203 -13.27 -6.28 -9.08
N LYS A 204 -12.63 -6.05 -10.22
CA LYS A 204 -11.78 -4.90 -10.46
C LYS A 204 -12.51 -3.59 -10.19
N LYS A 205 -13.72 -3.41 -10.69
CA LYS A 205 -14.53 -2.21 -10.44
C LYS A 205 -14.92 -2.04 -8.98
N ALA A 206 -15.26 -3.13 -8.27
CA ALA A 206 -15.58 -3.09 -6.86
C ALA A 206 -14.35 -2.61 -6.03
N PHE A 207 -13.16 -3.16 -6.28
CA PHE A 207 -11.93 -2.68 -5.65
C PHE A 207 -11.60 -1.23 -6.04
N GLY A 208 -11.86 -0.81 -7.27
CA GLY A 208 -11.71 0.58 -7.70
C GLY A 208 -12.53 1.55 -6.86
N ILE A 209 -13.79 1.22 -6.54
CA ILE A 209 -14.63 2.05 -5.66
C ILE A 209 -14.06 2.13 -4.24
N ILE A 210 -13.58 1.02 -3.69
CA ILE A 210 -12.95 0.98 -2.37
C ILE A 210 -11.68 1.85 -2.37
N LEU A 211 -10.84 1.71 -3.39
CA LEU A 211 -9.63 2.51 -3.56
C LEU A 211 -9.94 4.00 -3.70
N LEU A 212 -11.01 4.36 -4.39
CA LEU A 212 -11.47 5.74 -4.52
C LEU A 212 -11.78 6.34 -3.12
N ALA A 213 -12.54 5.61 -2.30
CA ALA A 213 -12.85 6.04 -0.95
C ALA A 213 -11.57 6.16 -0.07
N ILE A 214 -10.62 5.22 -0.21
CA ILE A 214 -9.34 5.25 0.50
C ILE A 214 -8.50 6.46 0.07
N SER A 215 -8.44 6.77 -1.23
CA SER A 215 -7.69 7.91 -1.75
C SER A 215 -8.21 9.24 -1.19
N VAL A 216 -9.54 9.42 -1.17
CA VAL A 216 -10.18 10.60 -0.57
C VAL A 216 -9.87 10.69 0.92
N LYS A 217 -9.93 9.57 1.66
CA LYS A 217 -9.60 9.53 3.08
C LYS A 217 -8.14 9.91 3.35
N LEU A 218 -7.20 9.39 2.56
CA LEU A 218 -5.77 9.74 2.69
C LEU A 218 -5.54 11.22 2.39
N PHE A 219 -6.20 11.76 1.36
CA PHE A 219 -6.14 13.17 1.03
C PHE A 219 -6.63 14.03 2.20
N THR A 220 -7.87 13.82 2.65
CA THR A 220 -8.48 14.64 3.70
C THR A 220 -7.77 14.51 5.05
N GLY A 221 -7.24 13.33 5.36
CA GLY A 221 -6.48 13.09 6.60
C GLY A 221 -5.12 13.77 6.65
N ASN A 222 -4.51 14.07 5.50
CA ASN A 222 -3.17 14.65 5.46
C ASN A 222 -3.12 16.09 4.96
N ILE A 223 -4.12 16.56 4.19
CA ILE A 223 -4.11 17.89 3.60
C ILE A 223 -4.14 19.02 4.66
N THR A 224 -4.82 18.81 5.78
CA THR A 224 -4.92 19.78 6.88
C THR A 224 -3.57 20.13 7.50
N TYR A 225 -2.60 19.23 7.42
CA TYR A 225 -1.25 19.46 7.95
C TYR A 225 -0.39 20.33 7.04
N LEU A 226 -0.79 20.55 5.79
CA LEU A 226 -0.07 21.43 4.84
C LEU A 226 -0.45 22.90 5.01
N PHE A 227 -1.59 23.17 5.67
CA PHE A 227 -2.00 24.53 5.97
C PHE A 227 -1.60 24.88 7.40
N PRO A 228 -0.87 26.01 7.62
CA PRO A 228 -0.60 26.49 8.96
C PRO A 228 -1.93 26.69 9.68
N GLN A 229 -2.11 26.06 10.83
CA GLN A 229 -3.24 26.37 11.71
C GLN A 229 -3.04 27.83 12.12
N GLN A 230 -3.85 28.73 11.57
CA GLN A 230 -3.87 30.10 12.07
C GLN A 230 -4.29 30.08 13.53
N PRO A 231 -3.58 30.80 14.43
CA PRO A 231 -3.87 30.84 15.85
C PRO A 231 -5.22 31.47 16.13
#